data_193a39e8ef0e1da11fc6b175040e2de5
#
_entry.id   193a39e8ef0e1da11fc6b175040e2de5
#
_cell.length_a   1.000
_cell.length_b   1.000
_cell.length_c   1.000
_cell.angle_alpha   90.00
_cell.angle_beta   90.00
_cell.angle_gamma   90.00
#
_symmetry.space_group_name_H-M   'P 1'
#
loop_
_entity.id
_entity.type
_entity.pdbx_description
1 polymer ?
#
loop_
_entity_poly.entity_id
_entity_poly.type
_entity_poly.pdbx_seq_one_letter_code
_entity_poly.pdbx_strand_id
1 'polypeptide(L)'
;VYTGTDTVEYLASGVPDRVFFATNESVLTTASRETLRKQAAWLRKNSDVTIVLEGHADERGTREYNLALGERRANSAKDYLMTYGISSNRISVLSYGKERPVDSGSNPLAWSKNRRSVTVKAN
;
A
#
# COMPACT_ATOMS: atom_id res chain seq x y z
N VAL A 1 -8.87 -6.25 15.69
CA VAL A 1 -8.45 -6.19 14.27
C VAL A 1 -7.74 -4.87 14.03
N TYR A 2 -6.58 -4.94 13.42
CA TYR A 2 -5.82 -3.74 13.09
C TYR A 2 -6.46 -3.04 11.90
N THR A 3 -6.83 -1.79 12.07
CA THR A 3 -7.52 -1.00 11.02
C THR A 3 -6.59 -0.10 10.23
N GLY A 4 -5.35 0.08 10.69
CA GLY A 4 -4.39 0.97 10.06
C GLY A 4 -4.48 2.42 10.51
N THR A 5 -5.24 2.70 11.57
CA THR A 5 -5.45 4.08 12.02
C THR A 5 -4.62 4.48 13.24
N ASP A 6 -4.13 3.51 14.00
CA ASP A 6 -3.43 3.75 15.27
C ASP A 6 -1.92 3.89 15.14
N THR A 7 -1.34 3.54 14.00
CA THR A 7 0.06 3.82 13.68
C THR A 7 0.11 4.34 12.26
N VAL A 8 0.02 5.65 12.12
CA VAL A 8 -0.16 6.24 10.80
C VAL A 8 1.07 7.04 10.42
N GLU A 9 1.59 6.75 9.25
CA GLU A 9 2.56 7.59 8.57
C GLU A 9 1.87 8.26 7.39
N TYR A 10 2.36 9.43 7.00
CA TYR A 10 1.67 10.26 6.04
C TYR A 10 2.52 10.55 4.81
N LEU A 11 1.85 10.51 3.66
CA LEU A 11 2.42 11.00 2.40
C LEU A 11 2.52 12.51 2.43
N ALA A 12 1.51 13.16 2.99
CA ALA A 12 1.43 14.59 3.18
C ALA A 12 0.44 14.86 4.32
N SER A 13 0.32 16.10 4.75
CA SER A 13 -0.59 16.47 5.84
C SER A 13 -2.02 16.03 5.54
N GLY A 14 -2.59 15.21 6.43
CA GLY A 14 -3.93 14.67 6.29
C GLY A 14 -4.09 13.57 5.24
N VAL A 15 -2.98 13.08 4.66
CA VAL A 15 -3.01 12.06 3.61
C VAL A 15 -2.21 10.85 4.08
N PRO A 16 -2.86 9.81 4.62
CA PRO A 16 -2.16 8.59 5.03
C PRO A 16 -1.44 7.95 3.84
N ASP A 17 -0.30 7.30 4.11
CA ASP A 17 0.54 6.77 3.05
C ASP A 17 0.30 5.29 2.74
N ARG A 18 -0.50 4.59 3.55
CA ARG A 18 -0.64 3.13 3.39
C ARG A 18 -2.06 2.63 3.48
N VAL A 19 -2.29 1.50 2.82
CA VAL A 19 -3.54 0.77 2.87
C VAL A 19 -3.25 -0.68 3.24
N PHE A 20 -4.24 -1.34 3.86
CA PHE A 20 -4.09 -2.68 4.41
C PHE A 20 -5.00 -3.68 3.70
N PHE A 21 -4.60 -4.95 3.74
CA PHE A 21 -5.29 -6.03 3.03
C PHE A 21 -5.58 -7.19 3.96
N ALA A 22 -6.63 -7.94 3.62
CA ALA A 22 -6.94 -9.19 4.29
C ALA A 22 -5.93 -10.28 3.87
N THR A 23 -5.91 -11.37 4.64
CA THR A 23 -5.03 -12.51 4.39
C THR A 23 -5.22 -13.04 2.96
N ASN A 24 -4.12 -13.21 2.24
CA ASN A 24 -4.07 -13.72 0.87
C ASN A 24 -4.85 -12.89 -0.17
N GLU A 25 -5.29 -11.69 0.18
CA GLU A 25 -6.09 -10.87 -0.73
C GLU A 25 -5.34 -9.62 -1.17
N SER A 26 -5.69 -9.17 -2.36
CA SER A 26 -5.24 -7.89 -2.91
C SER A 26 -6.44 -6.99 -3.27
N VAL A 27 -7.62 -7.30 -2.75
CA VAL A 27 -8.84 -6.51 -2.95
C VAL A 27 -8.83 -5.32 -2.02
N LEU A 28 -9.13 -4.15 -2.58
CA LEU A 28 -9.20 -2.91 -1.80
C LEU A 28 -10.48 -2.87 -0.97
N THR A 29 -10.33 -2.59 0.32
CA THR A 29 -11.46 -2.34 1.21
C THR A 29 -12.00 -0.92 1.01
N THR A 30 -13.16 -0.63 1.60
CA THR A 30 -13.71 0.73 1.59
C THR A 30 -12.74 1.73 2.22
N ALA A 31 -12.14 1.36 3.36
CA ALA A 31 -11.16 2.22 4.03
C ALA A 31 -9.93 2.46 3.15
N SER A 32 -9.44 1.42 2.46
CA SER A 32 -8.31 1.55 1.54
C SER A 32 -8.64 2.48 0.38
N ARG A 33 -9.85 2.35 -0.19
CA ARG A 33 -10.27 3.22 -1.28
C ARG A 33 -10.36 4.68 -0.84
N GLU A 34 -10.84 4.94 0.36
CA GLU A 34 -10.89 6.31 0.89
C GLU A 34 -9.48 6.92 1.04
N THR A 35 -8.55 6.14 1.57
CA THR A 35 -7.16 6.59 1.69
C THR A 35 -6.56 6.89 0.32
N LEU A 36 -6.78 6.01 -0.65
CA LEU A 36 -6.26 6.21 -2.00
C LEU A 36 -6.92 7.40 -2.70
N ARG A 37 -8.21 7.68 -2.44
CA ARG A 37 -8.84 8.88 -2.97
C ARG A 37 -8.18 10.16 -2.44
N LYS A 38 -7.81 10.18 -1.16
CA LYS A 38 -7.06 11.30 -0.58
C LYS A 38 -5.69 11.45 -1.23
N GLN A 39 -5.01 10.34 -1.45
CA GLN A 39 -3.72 10.35 -2.16
C GLN A 39 -3.89 10.88 -3.58
N ALA A 40 -4.91 10.41 -4.30
CA ALA A 40 -5.17 10.88 -5.66
C ALA A 40 -5.45 12.37 -5.72
N ALA A 41 -6.25 12.89 -4.79
CA ALA A 41 -6.54 14.32 -4.72
C ALA A 41 -5.26 15.13 -4.50
N TRP A 42 -4.39 14.67 -3.60
CA TRP A 42 -3.11 15.33 -3.34
C TRP A 42 -2.18 15.27 -4.56
N LEU A 43 -2.12 14.10 -5.22
CA LEU A 43 -1.28 13.92 -6.41
C LEU A 43 -1.75 14.78 -7.59
N ARG A 44 -3.06 15.01 -7.73
CA ARG A 44 -3.57 15.91 -8.76
C ARG A 44 -3.17 17.36 -8.52
N LYS A 45 -3.07 17.76 -7.26
CA LYS A 45 -2.61 19.11 -6.89
C LYS A 45 -1.09 19.27 -7.00
N ASN A 46 -0.36 18.17 -6.90
CA ASN A 46 1.10 18.16 -6.92
C ASN A 46 1.56 17.35 -8.13
N SER A 47 1.33 17.89 -9.31
CA SER A 47 1.43 17.17 -10.58
C SER A 47 2.85 16.74 -10.97
N ASP A 48 3.87 17.30 -10.35
CA ASP A 48 5.27 16.96 -10.60
C ASP A 48 5.78 15.83 -9.70
N VAL A 49 4.98 15.37 -8.74
CA VAL A 49 5.37 14.30 -7.84
C VAL A 49 5.20 12.94 -8.52
N THR A 50 6.23 12.11 -8.45
CA THR A 50 6.16 10.69 -8.81
C THR A 50 6.23 9.84 -7.56
N ILE A 51 5.62 8.66 -7.60
CA ILE A 51 5.51 7.78 -6.44
C ILE A 51 5.93 6.36 -6.79
N VAL A 52 6.32 5.62 -5.74
CA VAL A 52 6.51 4.17 -5.79
C VAL A 52 5.46 3.57 -4.86
N LEU A 53 4.74 2.58 -5.33
CA LEU A 53 3.83 1.79 -4.50
C LEU A 53 4.57 0.52 -4.09
N GLU A 54 4.83 0.41 -2.79
CA GLU A 54 5.52 -0.75 -2.22
C GLU A 54 4.50 -1.75 -1.70
N GLY A 55 4.51 -2.96 -2.27
CA GLY A 55 3.62 -4.03 -1.84
C GLY A 55 4.31 -4.93 -0.83
N HIS A 56 3.58 -5.30 0.23
CA HIS A 56 4.10 -6.10 1.32
C HIS A 56 3.12 -7.20 1.73
N ALA A 57 3.67 -8.26 2.31
CA ALA A 57 2.91 -9.39 2.83
C ALA A 57 3.37 -9.70 4.25
N ASP A 58 2.58 -10.50 4.97
CA ASP A 58 3.02 -11.02 6.26
C ASP A 58 3.96 -12.22 6.07
N GLU A 59 4.51 -12.74 7.17
CA GLU A 59 5.57 -13.75 7.14
C GLU A 59 5.12 -15.13 6.64
N ARG A 60 3.81 -15.40 6.57
CA ARG A 60 3.29 -16.72 6.25
C ARG A 60 3.35 -17.00 4.76
N GLY A 61 3.75 -18.23 4.42
CA GLY A 61 3.87 -18.66 3.04
C GLY A 61 5.27 -18.52 2.46
N THR A 62 5.44 -18.91 1.21
CA THR A 62 6.74 -18.91 0.56
C THR A 62 7.17 -17.48 0.18
N ARG A 63 8.48 -17.32 -0.05
CA ARG A 63 9.04 -16.06 -0.50
C ARG A 63 8.45 -15.64 -1.85
N GLU A 64 8.39 -16.56 -2.80
CA GLU A 64 7.90 -16.30 -4.15
C GLU A 64 6.41 -15.93 -4.15
N TYR A 65 5.61 -16.66 -3.38
CA TYR A 65 4.18 -16.36 -3.26
C TYR A 65 3.97 -14.95 -2.73
N ASN A 66 4.72 -14.58 -1.69
CA ASN A 66 4.55 -13.28 -1.04
C ASN A 66 5.10 -12.12 -1.87
N LEU A 67 6.14 -12.35 -2.68
CA LEU A 67 6.58 -11.35 -3.64
C LEU A 67 5.49 -11.06 -4.67
N ALA A 68 4.86 -12.11 -5.20
CA ALA A 68 3.76 -11.96 -6.14
C ALA A 68 2.54 -11.29 -5.51
N LEU A 69 2.22 -11.67 -4.26
CA LEU A 69 1.09 -11.07 -3.54
C LEU A 69 1.32 -9.58 -3.27
N GLY A 70 2.53 -9.21 -2.86
CA GLY A 70 2.89 -7.81 -2.66
C GLY A 70 2.76 -7.01 -3.95
N GLU A 71 3.19 -7.57 -5.08
CA GLU A 71 3.03 -6.93 -6.38
C GLU A 71 1.55 -6.74 -6.74
N ARG A 72 0.72 -7.76 -6.52
CA ARG A 72 -0.72 -7.64 -6.76
C ARG A 72 -1.36 -6.56 -5.89
N ARG A 73 -0.94 -6.42 -4.64
CA ARG A 73 -1.44 -5.39 -3.72
C ARG A 73 -1.06 -4.00 -4.21
N ALA A 74 0.20 -3.81 -4.60
CA ALA A 74 0.66 -2.53 -5.13
C ALA A 74 -0.05 -2.20 -6.45
N ASN A 75 -0.26 -3.19 -7.32
CA ASN A 75 -0.98 -2.97 -8.58
C ASN A 75 -2.45 -2.62 -8.35
N SER A 76 -3.09 -3.19 -7.34
CA SER A 76 -4.46 -2.82 -6.99
C SER A 76 -4.55 -1.33 -6.60
N ALA A 77 -3.59 -0.85 -5.82
CA ALA A 77 -3.53 0.56 -5.46
C ALA A 77 -3.25 1.44 -6.68
N LYS A 78 -2.33 1.02 -7.55
CA LYS A 78 -2.01 1.74 -8.78
C LYS A 78 -3.23 1.87 -9.67
N ASP A 79 -3.92 0.77 -9.93
CA ASP A 79 -5.10 0.78 -10.79
C ASP A 79 -6.16 1.71 -10.26
N TYR A 80 -6.36 1.73 -8.95
CA TYR A 80 -7.35 2.61 -8.33
C TYR A 80 -6.96 4.08 -8.47
N LEU A 81 -5.69 4.42 -8.22
CA LEU A 81 -5.19 5.79 -8.41
C LEU A 81 -5.37 6.25 -9.86
N MET A 82 -5.14 5.34 -10.81
CA MET A 82 -5.32 5.66 -12.24
C MET A 82 -6.78 5.97 -12.58
N THR A 83 -7.75 5.35 -11.91
CA THR A 83 -9.16 5.68 -12.13
C THR A 83 -9.50 7.10 -11.70
N TYR A 84 -8.66 7.72 -10.87
CA TYR A 84 -8.82 9.11 -10.45
C TYR A 84 -7.90 10.07 -11.21
N GLY A 85 -7.38 9.63 -12.34
CA GLY A 85 -6.66 10.51 -13.27
C GLY A 85 -5.16 10.61 -13.02
N ILE A 86 -4.59 9.74 -12.17
CA ILE A 86 -3.14 9.74 -12.00
C ILE A 86 -2.52 8.91 -13.11
N SER A 87 -1.63 9.52 -13.89
CA SER A 87 -1.00 8.86 -15.03
C SER A 87 -0.08 7.72 -14.60
N SER A 88 -0.08 6.63 -15.36
CA SER A 88 0.75 5.47 -15.05
C SER A 88 2.25 5.77 -15.03
N ASN A 89 2.70 6.77 -15.78
CA ASN A 89 4.12 7.14 -15.79
C ASN A 89 4.57 7.87 -14.52
N ARG A 90 3.64 8.23 -13.65
CA ARG A 90 3.94 8.79 -12.33
C ARG A 90 4.01 7.74 -11.23
N ILE A 91 3.68 6.48 -11.55
CA ILE A 91 3.49 5.42 -10.55
C ILE A 91 4.37 4.23 -10.92
N SER A 92 5.32 3.89 -10.05
CA SER A 92 6.09 2.66 -10.13
C SER A 92 5.61 1.68 -9.07
N VAL A 93 5.74 0.37 -9.34
CA VAL A 93 5.35 -0.68 -8.41
C VAL A 93 6.58 -1.48 -8.03
N LEU A 94 6.71 -1.78 -6.74
CA LEU A 94 7.80 -2.57 -6.21
C LEU A 94 7.26 -3.48 -5.10
N SER A 95 7.56 -4.77 -5.17
CA SER A 95 7.18 -5.70 -4.10
C SER A 95 8.39 -6.07 -3.28
N TYR A 96 8.24 -5.97 -1.96
CA TYR A 96 9.19 -6.52 -0.99
C TYR A 96 8.73 -7.86 -0.44
N GLY A 97 7.49 -8.30 -0.79
CA GLY A 97 6.94 -9.52 -0.23
C GLY A 97 6.93 -9.47 1.29
N LYS A 98 7.46 -10.51 1.93
CA LYS A 98 7.55 -10.58 3.39
C LYS A 98 8.89 -10.11 3.97
N GLU A 99 9.74 -9.50 3.15
CA GLU A 99 11.13 -9.19 3.52
C GLU A 99 11.28 -7.95 4.41
N ARG A 100 10.26 -7.09 4.48
CA ARG A 100 10.33 -5.82 5.22
C ARG A 100 9.13 -5.65 6.16
N PRO A 101 9.04 -6.47 7.21
CA PRO A 101 7.94 -6.33 8.16
C PRO A 101 8.07 -5.03 8.96
N VAL A 102 6.93 -4.39 9.25
CA VAL A 102 6.88 -3.29 10.22
C VAL A 102 6.76 -3.82 11.64
N ASP A 103 6.27 -5.05 11.78
CA ASP A 103 6.17 -5.74 13.06
C ASP A 103 6.71 -7.16 12.88
N SER A 104 7.78 -7.50 13.59
CA SER A 104 8.44 -8.80 13.47
C SER A 104 7.76 -9.91 14.30
N GLY A 105 6.67 -9.60 14.99
CA GLY A 105 5.94 -10.59 15.78
C GLY A 105 5.25 -11.63 14.90
N SER A 106 5.00 -12.79 15.48
CA SER A 106 4.33 -13.91 14.82
C SER A 106 2.96 -14.11 15.45
N ASN A 107 2.06 -13.18 15.18
CA ASN A 107 0.70 -13.20 15.71
C ASN A 107 -0.23 -12.44 14.76
N PRO A 108 -1.56 -12.62 14.88
CA PRO A 108 -2.50 -11.98 13.95
C PRO A 108 -2.39 -10.45 13.88
N LEU A 109 -2.10 -9.78 15.00
CA LEU A 109 -1.95 -8.33 14.97
C LEU A 109 -0.72 -7.91 14.15
N ALA A 110 0.42 -8.55 14.36
CA ALA A 110 1.64 -8.28 13.58
C ALA A 110 1.41 -8.54 12.09
N TRP A 111 0.77 -9.67 11.77
CA TRP A 111 0.47 -10.01 10.37
C TRP A 111 -0.41 -8.96 9.70
N SER A 112 -1.41 -8.45 10.41
CA SER A 112 -2.31 -7.44 9.84
C SER A 112 -1.59 -6.13 9.55
N LYS A 113 -0.60 -5.75 10.35
CA LYS A 113 0.22 -4.56 10.11
C LYS A 113 1.12 -4.72 8.88
N ASN A 114 1.52 -5.95 8.59
CA ASN A 114 2.47 -6.23 7.49
C ASN A 114 1.77 -6.36 6.13
N ARG A 115 0.50 -6.70 6.09
CA ARG A 115 -0.29 -6.83 4.86
C ARG A 115 -0.67 -5.44 4.35
N ARG A 116 0.20 -4.82 3.58
CA ARG A 116 0.01 -3.42 3.21
C ARG A 116 0.57 -3.05 1.85
N SER A 117 0.12 -1.92 1.33
CA SER A 117 0.76 -1.22 0.22
C SER A 117 1.06 0.20 0.69
N VAL A 118 2.30 0.64 0.53
CA VAL A 118 2.78 1.95 0.99
C VAL A 118 3.10 2.82 -0.21
N THR A 119 2.57 4.04 -0.21
CA THR A 119 2.87 5.04 -1.22
C THR A 119 4.04 5.89 -0.75
N VAL A 120 5.11 5.91 -1.53
CA VAL A 120 6.34 6.64 -1.19
C VAL A 120 6.65 7.62 -2.31
N LYS A 121 7.01 8.85 -1.94
CA LYS A 121 7.46 9.83 -2.94
C LYS A 121 8.81 9.40 -3.51
N ALA A 122 8.91 9.41 -4.84
CA ALA A 122 10.13 8.98 -5.54
C ALA A 122 11.06 10.16 -5.85
N ASN A 123 10.58 11.38 -5.71
CA ASN A 123 11.36 12.58 -6.01
C ASN A 123 11.22 13.66 -4.94
#